data_98a0e2a0e4655cb2465fcf21adf9de33
#
_entry.id   98a0e2a0e4655cb2465fcf21adf9de33
#
_cell.length_a   1.000
_cell.length_b   1.000
_cell.length_c   1.000
_cell.angle_alpha   90.00
_cell.angle_beta   90.00
_cell.angle_gamma   90.00
#
_symmetry.space_group_name_H-M   'P 1'
#
loop_
_entity.id
_entity.type
_entity.pdbx_description
1 polymer ?
#
loop_
_entity_poly.entity_id
_entity_poly.type
_entity_poly.pdbx_seq_one_letter_code
_entity_poly.pdbx_strand_id
1 'polypeptide(L)'
;KGIQIVICIDEFQQISDFEDSKTFQKKLRTVWQLQQHVSYCLFGSKKHLMNELFEKKNLPFYKFGDAIYLTKIETKYWIEYICKRFENTGKHISPELAKEICRLVDNHSSYVQQLAWLLWIRTTDIATEEQLTHALEDLLDQNNILFQSETENLSAYQMNFLKAVIDGIHSKFSSKEIILKYNLGTSANIVRLKSALLQKELIE
;
A
#
# COMPACT_ATOMS: atom_id res chain seq x y z
N LYS A 1 23.91 -32.25 -10.78
CA LYS A 1 23.27 -30.91 -10.85
C LYS A 1 23.00 -30.49 -9.41
N GLY A 2 23.61 -29.37 -8.97
CA GLY A 2 23.38 -28.84 -7.62
C GLY A 2 21.93 -28.34 -7.46
N ILE A 3 21.37 -28.47 -6.26
CA ILE A 3 20.06 -27.91 -5.91
C ILE A 3 20.23 -26.39 -5.80
N GLN A 4 19.38 -25.63 -6.51
CA GLN A 4 19.26 -24.18 -6.33
C GLN A 4 18.19 -23.92 -5.26
N ILE A 5 18.52 -23.09 -4.28
CA ILE A 5 17.63 -22.75 -3.18
C ILE A 5 17.24 -21.28 -3.32
N VAL A 6 15.96 -20.98 -3.18
CA VAL A 6 15.46 -19.60 -3.07
C VAL A 6 14.91 -19.41 -1.66
N ILE A 7 15.43 -18.41 -0.96
CA ILE A 7 14.97 -18.04 0.38
C ILE A 7 14.20 -16.72 0.26
N CYS A 8 12.91 -16.76 0.61
CA CYS A 8 12.03 -15.60 0.62
C CYS A 8 11.91 -15.10 2.07
N ILE A 9 12.19 -13.83 2.30
CA ILE A 9 12.07 -13.20 3.63
C ILE A 9 11.11 -12.02 3.51
N ASP A 10 9.98 -12.11 4.22
CA ASP A 10 8.96 -11.07 4.30
C ASP A 10 9.28 -10.05 5.39
N GLU A 11 8.77 -8.83 5.24
CA GLU A 11 8.96 -7.70 6.15
C GLU A 11 10.44 -7.46 6.51
N PHE A 12 11.32 -7.60 5.50
CA PHE A 12 12.77 -7.56 5.71
C PHE A 12 13.27 -6.26 6.33
N GLN A 13 12.55 -5.15 6.19
CA GLN A 13 12.90 -3.89 6.84
C GLN A 13 12.96 -3.98 8.38
N GLN A 14 12.27 -4.95 8.99
CA GLN A 14 12.30 -5.17 10.45
C GLN A 14 13.70 -5.53 10.97
N ILE A 15 14.61 -5.91 10.09
CA ILE A 15 16.02 -6.12 10.47
C ILE A 15 16.66 -4.86 11.08
N SER A 16 16.12 -3.70 10.80
CA SER A 16 16.57 -2.41 11.37
C SER A 16 16.18 -2.23 12.83
N ASP A 17 15.19 -2.97 13.31
CA ASP A 17 14.66 -2.88 14.68
C ASP A 17 15.44 -3.75 15.67
N PHE A 18 16.37 -4.58 15.18
CA PHE A 18 17.18 -5.43 16.04
C PHE A 18 18.23 -4.64 16.82
N GLU A 19 18.45 -5.02 18.05
CA GLU A 19 19.58 -4.53 18.82
C GLU A 19 20.89 -4.81 18.06
N ASP A 20 21.75 -3.80 17.93
CA ASP A 20 22.97 -3.86 17.11
C ASP A 20 22.74 -4.29 15.63
N SER A 21 21.66 -3.76 15.04
CA SER A 21 21.20 -4.13 13.70
C SER A 21 22.30 -4.02 12.62
N LYS A 22 23.19 -3.03 12.70
CA LYS A 22 24.29 -2.85 11.72
C LYS A 22 25.29 -3.98 11.75
N THR A 23 25.67 -4.45 12.92
CA THR A 23 26.60 -5.60 13.06
C THR A 23 25.94 -6.88 12.57
N PHE A 24 24.66 -7.07 12.90
CA PHE A 24 23.89 -8.21 12.43
C PHE A 24 23.77 -8.21 10.90
N GLN A 25 23.41 -7.10 10.29
CA GLN A 25 23.32 -6.92 8.83
C GLN A 25 24.68 -7.22 8.14
N LYS A 26 25.80 -6.75 8.71
CA LYS A 26 27.14 -7.04 8.18
C LYS A 26 27.44 -8.54 8.17
N LYS A 27 27.12 -9.23 9.27
CA LYS A 27 27.30 -10.70 9.37
C LYS A 27 26.46 -11.43 8.33
N LEU A 28 25.17 -11.08 8.20
CA LEU A 28 24.30 -11.67 7.18
C LEU A 28 24.84 -11.46 5.77
N ARG A 29 25.19 -10.23 5.41
CA ARG A 29 25.77 -9.95 4.10
C ARG A 29 27.00 -10.78 3.82
N THR A 30 27.92 -10.86 4.78
CA THR A 30 29.16 -11.65 4.62
C THR A 30 28.86 -13.12 4.35
N VAL A 31 27.92 -13.72 5.09
CA VAL A 31 27.52 -15.12 4.89
C VAL A 31 26.83 -15.29 3.54
N TRP A 32 25.89 -14.43 3.20
CA TRP A 32 25.09 -14.56 1.97
C TRP A 32 25.92 -14.40 0.70
N GLN A 33 26.92 -13.51 0.71
CA GLN A 33 27.83 -13.32 -0.44
C GLN A 33 28.70 -14.55 -0.74
N LEU A 34 28.89 -15.45 0.22
CA LEU A 34 29.69 -16.67 0.03
C LEU A 34 28.86 -17.85 -0.52
N GLN A 35 27.56 -17.74 -0.53
CA GLN A 35 26.65 -18.81 -0.95
C GLN A 35 26.46 -18.79 -2.46
N GLN A 36 26.83 -19.87 -3.14
CA GLN A 36 26.79 -19.96 -4.61
C GLN A 36 25.47 -20.53 -5.17
N HIS A 37 24.72 -21.27 -4.34
CA HIS A 37 23.50 -21.97 -4.76
C HIS A 37 22.23 -21.44 -4.08
N VAL A 38 22.33 -20.29 -3.43
CA VAL A 38 21.20 -19.66 -2.72
C VAL A 38 20.93 -18.29 -3.33
N SER A 39 19.68 -18.04 -3.65
CA SER A 39 19.17 -16.72 -4.03
C SER A 39 18.24 -16.21 -2.93
N TYR A 40 18.32 -14.92 -2.63
CA TYR A 40 17.49 -14.29 -1.61
C TYR A 40 16.47 -13.37 -2.29
N CYS A 41 15.20 -13.55 -1.94
CA CYS A 41 14.11 -12.65 -2.29
C CYS A 41 13.67 -11.94 -1.01
N LEU A 42 14.04 -10.66 -0.90
CA LEU A 42 13.80 -9.84 0.28
C LEU A 42 12.68 -8.85 -0.07
N PHE A 43 11.57 -8.92 0.63
CA PHE A 43 10.45 -8.03 0.36
C PHE A 43 9.86 -7.45 1.65
N GLY A 44 9.15 -6.36 1.51
CA GLY A 44 8.52 -5.64 2.61
C GLY A 44 7.57 -4.57 2.12
N SER A 45 6.59 -4.28 2.93
CA SER A 45 5.52 -3.31 2.64
C SER A 45 5.99 -1.86 2.75
N LYS A 46 6.96 -1.58 3.64
CA LYS A 46 7.46 -0.22 3.92
C LYS A 46 8.56 0.20 2.96
N LYS A 47 8.15 0.70 1.80
CA LYS A 47 9.04 1.09 0.70
C LYS A 47 10.18 2.01 1.13
N HIS A 48 9.91 3.02 1.97
CA HIS A 48 10.94 3.96 2.41
C HIS A 48 12.02 3.29 3.29
N LEU A 49 11.63 2.33 4.16
CA LEU A 49 12.57 1.57 4.98
C LEU A 49 13.39 0.59 4.14
N MET A 50 12.77 -0.08 3.17
CA MET A 50 13.48 -0.92 2.21
C MET A 50 14.51 -0.12 1.43
N ASN A 51 14.13 1.05 0.89
CA ASN A 51 15.06 1.93 0.18
C ASN A 51 16.21 2.39 1.09
N GLU A 52 15.92 2.73 2.35
CA GLU A 52 16.96 3.07 3.31
C GLU A 52 18.02 1.97 3.43
N LEU A 53 17.61 0.71 3.58
CA LEU A 53 18.52 -0.44 3.72
C LEU A 53 19.42 -0.66 2.50
N PHE A 54 18.87 -0.50 1.30
CA PHE A 54 19.57 -0.86 0.06
C PHE A 54 20.21 0.31 -0.69
N GLU A 55 19.79 1.55 -0.44
CA GLU A 55 20.30 2.73 -1.14
C GLU A 55 21.24 3.60 -0.31
N LYS A 56 21.21 3.52 1.02
CA LYS A 56 22.13 4.30 1.87
C LYS A 56 23.53 3.70 1.85
N LYS A 57 24.51 4.50 1.38
CA LYS A 57 25.93 4.09 1.23
C LYS A 57 26.61 3.60 2.50
N ASN A 58 26.15 4.02 3.67
CA ASN A 58 26.73 3.65 4.97
C ASN A 58 26.05 2.43 5.62
N LEU A 59 25.13 1.78 4.94
CA LEU A 59 24.46 0.59 5.44
C LEU A 59 24.99 -0.69 4.79
N PRO A 60 24.98 -1.80 5.53
CA PRO A 60 25.57 -3.05 5.07
C PRO A 60 24.99 -3.60 3.78
N PHE A 61 23.69 -3.43 3.53
CA PHE A 61 23.02 -3.94 2.32
C PHE A 61 23.07 -2.97 1.12
N TYR A 62 23.84 -1.86 1.22
CA TYR A 62 23.96 -0.95 0.10
C TYR A 62 24.36 -1.69 -1.19
N LYS A 63 23.51 -1.58 -2.23
CA LYS A 63 23.66 -2.23 -3.54
C LYS A 63 23.92 -3.75 -3.44
N PHE A 64 23.27 -4.41 -2.51
CA PHE A 64 23.43 -5.85 -2.31
C PHE A 64 22.70 -6.70 -3.37
N GLY A 65 21.69 -6.17 -4.02
CA GLY A 65 20.90 -6.84 -5.06
C GLY A 65 20.14 -5.83 -5.91
N ASP A 66 19.35 -6.32 -6.83
CA ASP A 66 18.49 -5.52 -7.69
C ASP A 66 17.16 -5.22 -6.97
N ALA A 67 16.71 -3.97 -7.06
CA ALA A 67 15.45 -3.54 -6.50
C ALA A 67 14.32 -3.65 -7.53
N ILE A 68 13.24 -4.32 -7.16
CA ILE A 68 12.01 -4.42 -7.96
C ILE A 68 10.90 -3.68 -7.21
N TYR A 69 10.36 -2.64 -7.83
CA TYR A 69 9.24 -1.88 -7.28
C TYR A 69 7.93 -2.38 -7.88
N LEU A 70 7.08 -2.95 -7.05
CA LEU A 70 5.74 -3.35 -7.47
C LEU A 70 4.82 -2.13 -7.45
N THR A 71 4.18 -1.86 -8.57
CA THR A 71 3.13 -0.85 -8.71
C THR A 71 1.76 -1.48 -8.48
N LYS A 72 0.71 -0.64 -8.34
CA LYS A 72 -0.67 -1.13 -8.32
C LYS A 72 -0.96 -1.94 -9.58
N ILE A 73 -1.72 -3.01 -9.44
CA ILE A 73 -2.18 -3.83 -10.58
C ILE A 73 -3.11 -2.97 -11.44
N GLU A 74 -2.85 -2.94 -12.74
CA GLU A 74 -3.68 -2.18 -13.67
C GLU A 74 -5.11 -2.71 -13.73
N THR A 75 -6.07 -1.80 -13.84
CA THR A 75 -7.52 -2.10 -13.87
C THR A 75 -7.90 -3.19 -14.86
N LYS A 76 -7.24 -3.25 -16.04
CA LYS A 76 -7.53 -4.28 -17.04
C LYS A 76 -7.34 -5.71 -16.54
N TYR A 77 -6.30 -5.95 -15.75
CA TYR A 77 -6.03 -7.28 -15.17
C TYR A 77 -7.00 -7.62 -14.04
N TRP A 78 -7.42 -6.60 -13.27
CA TRP A 78 -8.46 -6.78 -12.26
C TRP A 78 -9.81 -7.14 -12.87
N ILE A 79 -10.22 -6.47 -13.95
CA ILE A 79 -11.48 -6.78 -14.64
C ILE A 79 -11.50 -8.24 -15.09
N GLU A 80 -10.44 -8.68 -15.79
CA GLU A 80 -10.32 -10.07 -16.25
C GLU A 80 -10.39 -11.06 -15.06
N TYR A 81 -9.64 -10.78 -14.00
CA TYR A 81 -9.61 -11.62 -12.81
C TYR A 81 -10.97 -11.70 -12.13
N ILE A 82 -11.63 -10.57 -11.89
CA ILE A 82 -12.93 -10.52 -11.20
C ILE A 82 -14.00 -11.23 -12.03
N CYS A 83 -14.13 -10.93 -13.32
CA CYS A 83 -15.11 -11.58 -14.19
C CYS A 83 -14.93 -13.10 -14.19
N LYS A 84 -13.70 -13.57 -14.38
CA LYS A 84 -13.39 -15.01 -14.36
C LYS A 84 -13.72 -15.68 -13.01
N ARG A 85 -13.52 -14.97 -11.88
CA ARG A 85 -13.87 -15.50 -10.55
C ARG A 85 -15.36 -15.65 -10.36
N PHE A 86 -16.15 -14.70 -10.83
CA PHE A 86 -17.61 -14.79 -10.81
C PHE A 86 -18.09 -15.96 -11.69
N GLU A 87 -17.63 -16.04 -12.93
CA GLU A 87 -17.98 -17.11 -13.88
C GLU A 87 -17.68 -18.51 -13.34
N ASN A 88 -16.52 -18.69 -12.70
CA ASN A 88 -16.11 -19.98 -12.12
C ASN A 88 -17.07 -20.50 -11.04
N THR A 89 -17.94 -19.65 -10.52
CA THR A 89 -18.93 -19.99 -9.49
C THR A 89 -20.37 -19.91 -10.00
N GLY A 90 -20.55 -19.78 -11.32
CA GLY A 90 -21.86 -19.68 -11.96
C GLY A 90 -22.54 -18.33 -11.77
N LYS A 91 -21.81 -17.30 -11.37
CA LYS A 91 -22.31 -15.92 -11.23
C LYS A 91 -21.73 -15.04 -12.35
N HIS A 92 -22.37 -13.90 -12.59
CA HIS A 92 -21.94 -12.99 -13.63
C HIS A 92 -21.75 -11.57 -13.09
N ILE A 93 -20.73 -10.89 -13.60
CA ILE A 93 -20.48 -9.46 -13.38
C ILE A 93 -20.07 -8.81 -14.69
N SER A 94 -20.59 -7.61 -14.98
CA SER A 94 -20.19 -6.89 -16.18
C SER A 94 -18.77 -6.31 -16.03
N PRO A 95 -18.00 -6.19 -17.13
CA PRO A 95 -16.69 -5.54 -17.09
C PRO A 95 -16.74 -4.11 -16.55
N GLU A 96 -17.84 -3.39 -16.81
CA GLU A 96 -18.09 -2.03 -16.34
C GLU A 96 -18.19 -2.01 -14.80
N LEU A 97 -18.95 -2.95 -14.22
CA LEU A 97 -19.11 -3.04 -12.77
C LEU A 97 -17.81 -3.51 -12.09
N ALA A 98 -17.06 -4.43 -12.71
CA ALA A 98 -15.74 -4.83 -12.25
C ALA A 98 -14.73 -3.66 -12.29
N LYS A 99 -14.81 -2.80 -13.31
CA LYS A 99 -14.03 -1.56 -13.40
C LYS A 99 -14.40 -0.58 -12.29
N GLU A 100 -15.68 -0.48 -11.96
CA GLU A 100 -16.15 0.40 -10.90
C GLU A 100 -15.62 -0.04 -9.52
N ILE A 101 -15.55 -1.34 -9.23
CA ILE A 101 -14.86 -1.87 -8.03
C ILE A 101 -13.45 -1.29 -7.93
N CYS A 102 -12.67 -1.39 -9.01
CA CYS A 102 -11.30 -0.89 -9.04
C CYS A 102 -11.21 0.61 -8.80
N ARG A 103 -12.14 1.38 -9.40
CA ARG A 103 -12.21 2.83 -9.26
C ARG A 103 -12.51 3.26 -7.83
N LEU A 104 -13.47 2.62 -7.19
CA LEU A 104 -13.92 2.95 -5.82
C LEU A 104 -12.81 2.81 -4.78
N VAL A 105 -11.89 1.87 -4.99
CA VAL A 105 -10.78 1.60 -4.06
C VAL A 105 -9.39 1.89 -4.66
N ASP A 106 -9.34 2.70 -5.72
CA ASP A 106 -8.12 3.17 -6.38
C ASP A 106 -7.10 2.04 -6.66
N ASN A 107 -7.58 0.91 -7.18
CA ASN A 107 -6.76 -0.29 -7.47
C ASN A 107 -5.96 -0.83 -6.26
N HIS A 108 -6.33 -0.50 -5.03
CA HIS A 108 -5.67 -1.05 -3.86
C HIS A 108 -5.98 -2.56 -3.75
N SER A 109 -4.96 -3.39 -3.94
CA SER A 109 -5.12 -4.84 -4.17
C SER A 109 -5.94 -5.56 -3.10
N SER A 110 -5.75 -5.22 -1.82
CA SER A 110 -6.53 -5.80 -0.73
C SER A 110 -8.00 -5.39 -0.81
N TYR A 111 -8.27 -4.10 -1.00
CA TYR A 111 -9.64 -3.60 -1.06
C TYR A 111 -10.38 -3.99 -2.33
N VAL A 112 -9.70 -4.12 -3.48
CA VAL A 112 -10.31 -4.69 -4.70
C VAL A 112 -10.81 -6.11 -4.44
N GLN A 113 -9.99 -6.94 -3.80
CA GLN A 113 -10.37 -8.31 -3.48
C GLN A 113 -11.50 -8.38 -2.45
N GLN A 114 -11.43 -7.58 -1.38
CA GLN A 114 -12.47 -7.54 -0.35
C GLN A 114 -13.81 -7.07 -0.93
N LEU A 115 -13.82 -5.96 -1.69
CA LEU A 115 -15.05 -5.42 -2.28
C LEU A 115 -15.65 -6.38 -3.31
N ALA A 116 -14.82 -6.98 -4.17
CA ALA A 116 -15.27 -7.99 -5.13
C ALA A 116 -15.86 -9.23 -4.42
N TRP A 117 -15.28 -9.66 -3.30
CA TRP A 117 -15.79 -10.77 -2.50
C TRP A 117 -17.12 -10.43 -1.81
N LEU A 118 -17.25 -9.24 -1.23
CA LEU A 118 -18.49 -8.77 -0.62
C LEU A 118 -19.62 -8.66 -1.65
N LEU A 119 -19.31 -8.15 -2.84
CA LEU A 119 -20.27 -8.13 -3.95
C LEU A 119 -20.64 -9.55 -4.38
N TRP A 120 -19.67 -10.46 -4.49
CA TRP A 120 -19.91 -11.84 -4.87
C TRP A 120 -20.85 -12.57 -3.89
N ILE A 121 -20.73 -12.36 -2.58
CA ILE A 121 -21.63 -12.92 -1.56
C ILE A 121 -23.06 -12.43 -1.77
N ARG A 122 -23.25 -11.15 -2.09
CA ARG A 122 -24.55 -10.51 -2.30
C ARG A 122 -25.19 -10.87 -3.63
N THR A 123 -24.41 -11.33 -4.59
CA THR A 123 -24.86 -11.73 -5.93
C THR A 123 -25.44 -13.14 -5.90
N THR A 124 -26.65 -13.34 -6.43
CA THR A 124 -27.21 -14.67 -6.68
C THR A 124 -26.86 -15.18 -8.06
N ASP A 125 -27.10 -14.40 -9.10
CA ASP A 125 -26.84 -14.74 -10.51
C ASP A 125 -26.03 -13.63 -11.19
N ILE A 126 -26.58 -12.42 -11.31
CA ILE A 126 -25.95 -11.27 -11.96
C ILE A 126 -25.73 -10.14 -10.92
N ALA A 127 -24.51 -9.65 -10.85
CA ALA A 127 -24.16 -8.53 -9.97
C ALA A 127 -24.75 -7.21 -10.45
N THR A 128 -25.23 -6.38 -9.51
CA THR A 128 -25.86 -5.08 -9.78
C THR A 128 -25.13 -3.93 -9.08
N GLU A 129 -25.35 -2.70 -9.56
CA GLU A 129 -24.80 -1.49 -8.94
C GLU A 129 -25.34 -1.28 -7.50
N GLU A 130 -26.59 -1.63 -7.26
CA GLU A 130 -27.20 -1.55 -5.92
C GLU A 130 -26.46 -2.47 -4.94
N GLN A 131 -26.21 -3.72 -5.36
CA GLN A 131 -25.44 -4.67 -4.56
C GLN A 131 -24.01 -4.20 -4.33
N LEU A 132 -23.38 -3.54 -5.30
CA LEU A 132 -22.04 -2.95 -5.14
C LEU A 132 -22.05 -1.82 -4.11
N THR A 133 -23.08 -0.99 -4.10
CA THR A 133 -23.23 0.08 -3.09
C THR A 133 -23.29 -0.50 -1.67
N HIS A 134 -24.12 -1.51 -1.46
CA HIS A 134 -24.19 -2.19 -0.15
C HIS A 134 -22.90 -2.94 0.20
N ALA A 135 -22.22 -3.53 -0.78
CA ALA A 135 -20.92 -4.17 -0.55
C ALA A 135 -19.85 -3.15 -0.13
N LEU A 136 -19.89 -1.93 -0.67
CA LEU A 136 -19.01 -0.85 -0.28
C LEU A 136 -19.30 -0.38 1.17
N GLU A 137 -20.57 -0.26 1.55
CA GLU A 137 -20.96 0.03 2.94
C GLU A 137 -20.40 -1.03 3.90
N ASP A 138 -20.58 -2.32 3.59
CA ASP A 138 -20.00 -3.41 4.38
C ASP A 138 -18.47 -3.33 4.49
N LEU A 139 -17.79 -2.98 3.40
CA LEU A 139 -16.35 -2.83 3.37
C LEU A 139 -15.89 -1.71 4.32
N LEU A 140 -16.58 -0.57 4.30
CA LEU A 140 -16.31 0.56 5.18
C LEU A 140 -16.56 0.20 6.64
N ASP A 141 -17.66 -0.47 6.95
CA ASP A 141 -18.01 -0.89 8.31
C ASP A 141 -16.99 -1.90 8.85
N GLN A 142 -16.59 -2.90 8.07
CA GLN A 142 -15.60 -3.90 8.48
C GLN A 142 -14.22 -3.29 8.76
N ASN A 143 -13.86 -2.22 8.04
CA ASN A 143 -12.57 -1.55 8.22
C ASN A 143 -12.64 -0.31 9.14
N ASN A 144 -13.80 0.02 9.68
CA ASN A 144 -14.00 1.23 10.48
C ASN A 144 -13.05 1.33 11.68
N ILE A 145 -12.86 0.22 12.42
CA ILE A 145 -11.94 0.19 13.57
C ILE A 145 -10.51 0.47 13.12
N LEU A 146 -10.08 -0.11 12.00
CA LEU A 146 -8.76 0.14 11.44
C LEU A 146 -8.62 1.61 11.05
N PHE A 147 -9.56 2.16 10.30
CA PHE A 147 -9.53 3.56 9.88
C PHE A 147 -9.57 4.53 11.05
N GLN A 148 -10.31 4.21 12.10
CA GLN A 148 -10.31 4.99 13.34
C GLN A 148 -8.93 4.96 14.00
N SER A 149 -8.32 3.77 14.17
CA SER A 149 -7.00 3.64 14.78
C SER A 149 -5.90 4.39 14.01
N GLU A 150 -5.98 4.42 12.68
CA GLU A 150 -5.05 5.15 11.82
C GLU A 150 -5.22 6.68 11.96
N THR A 151 -6.43 7.15 12.26
CA THR A 151 -6.76 8.57 12.32
C THR A 151 -6.75 9.16 13.72
N GLU A 152 -6.95 8.36 14.78
CA GLU A 152 -6.99 8.82 16.19
C GLU A 152 -5.75 9.61 16.61
N ASN A 153 -4.59 9.23 16.11
CA ASN A 153 -3.31 9.85 16.45
C ASN A 153 -2.92 10.99 15.49
N LEU A 154 -3.87 11.50 14.71
CA LEU A 154 -3.64 12.64 13.82
C LEU A 154 -4.06 13.95 14.49
N SER A 155 -3.18 14.96 14.38
CA SER A 155 -3.57 16.31 14.76
C SER A 155 -4.63 16.87 13.81
N ALA A 156 -5.39 17.86 14.26
CA ALA A 156 -6.38 18.55 13.44
C ALA A 156 -5.78 19.08 12.11
N TYR A 157 -4.54 19.57 12.14
CA TYR A 157 -3.85 20.02 10.94
C TYR A 157 -3.51 18.88 9.96
N GLN A 158 -3.10 17.71 10.48
CA GLN A 158 -2.83 16.52 9.66
C GLN A 158 -4.13 16.01 9.03
N MET A 159 -5.21 15.94 9.78
CA MET A 159 -6.53 15.57 9.27
C MET A 159 -7.01 16.54 8.19
N ASN A 160 -6.84 17.84 8.40
CA ASN A 160 -7.19 18.85 7.41
C ASN A 160 -6.33 18.76 6.14
N PHE A 161 -5.05 18.39 6.27
CA PHE A 161 -4.18 18.15 5.13
C PHE A 161 -4.66 16.94 4.31
N LEU A 162 -5.02 15.84 4.95
CA LEU A 162 -5.61 14.68 4.27
C LEU A 162 -6.93 15.03 3.56
N LYS A 163 -7.79 15.84 4.17
CA LYS A 163 -9.02 16.34 3.50
C LYS A 163 -8.69 17.12 2.24
N ALA A 164 -7.66 17.97 2.26
CA ALA A 164 -7.24 18.69 1.07
C ALA A 164 -6.75 17.75 -0.04
N VAL A 165 -6.01 16.69 0.31
CA VAL A 165 -5.56 15.66 -0.64
C VAL A 165 -6.76 14.93 -1.25
N ILE A 166 -7.73 14.52 -0.44
CA ILE A 166 -8.98 13.83 -0.89
C ILE A 166 -9.78 14.73 -1.83
N ASP A 167 -9.83 16.03 -1.56
CA ASP A 167 -10.49 17.02 -2.44
C ASP A 167 -9.69 17.32 -3.74
N GLY A 168 -8.62 16.56 -4.02
CA GLY A 168 -7.85 16.65 -5.26
C GLY A 168 -6.73 17.70 -5.25
N ILE A 169 -6.36 18.22 -4.09
CA ILE A 169 -5.20 19.11 -3.98
C ILE A 169 -3.93 18.26 -3.91
N HIS A 170 -3.15 18.24 -5.00
CA HIS A 170 -1.88 17.49 -5.07
C HIS A 170 -0.63 18.37 -5.07
N SER A 171 -0.81 19.69 -5.13
CA SER A 171 0.32 20.66 -5.18
C SER A 171 -0.06 22.01 -4.55
N LYS A 172 0.93 22.88 -4.38
CA LYS A 172 0.75 24.27 -3.90
C LYS A 172 0.06 24.39 -2.53
N PHE A 173 0.20 23.41 -1.67
CA PHE A 173 -0.37 23.41 -0.30
C PHE A 173 0.03 24.65 0.51
N SER A 174 1.15 25.32 0.17
CA SER A 174 1.62 26.54 0.82
C SER A 174 0.94 27.83 0.31
N SER A 175 0.01 27.75 -0.64
CA SER A 175 -0.72 28.92 -1.10
C SER A 175 -1.65 29.45 0.00
N LYS A 176 -1.79 30.77 0.08
CA LYS A 176 -2.68 31.42 1.08
C LYS A 176 -4.12 30.91 1.00
N GLU A 177 -4.61 30.69 -0.20
CA GLU A 177 -5.97 30.21 -0.46
C GLU A 177 -6.19 28.81 0.13
N ILE A 178 -5.30 27.85 -0.15
CA ILE A 178 -5.39 26.47 0.35
C ILE A 178 -5.21 26.42 1.87
N ILE A 179 -4.22 27.18 2.40
CA ILE A 179 -4.00 27.26 3.84
C ILE A 179 -5.26 27.75 4.57
N LEU A 180 -5.91 28.78 4.05
CA LEU A 180 -7.13 29.32 4.65
C LEU A 180 -8.32 28.36 4.48
N LYS A 181 -8.52 27.85 3.25
CA LYS A 181 -9.64 26.93 2.94
C LYS A 181 -9.66 25.70 3.82
N TYR A 182 -8.49 25.09 4.04
CA TYR A 182 -8.36 23.83 4.80
C TYR A 182 -7.83 24.03 6.21
N ASN A 183 -7.60 25.25 6.67
CA ASN A 183 -7.05 25.56 7.98
C ASN A 183 -5.75 24.75 8.26
N LEU A 184 -4.75 24.92 7.40
CA LEU A 184 -3.47 24.18 7.49
C LEU A 184 -2.42 24.86 8.38
N GLY A 185 -2.76 25.97 9.01
CA GLY A 185 -1.86 26.76 9.86
C GLY A 185 -1.00 27.73 9.05
N THR A 186 0.30 27.56 9.05
CA THR A 186 1.24 28.42 8.33
C THR A 186 1.94 27.66 7.20
N SER A 187 2.49 28.40 6.22
CA SER A 187 3.27 27.78 5.14
C SER A 187 4.47 26.96 5.65
N ALA A 188 5.10 27.38 6.74
CA ALA A 188 6.18 26.62 7.39
C ALA A 188 5.71 25.28 7.98
N ASN A 189 4.44 25.20 8.39
CA ASN A 189 3.85 23.97 8.93
C ASN A 189 3.63 22.90 7.86
N ILE A 190 3.41 23.29 6.60
CA ILE A 190 3.12 22.35 5.50
C ILE A 190 4.20 21.29 5.33
N VAL A 191 5.48 21.69 5.39
CA VAL A 191 6.60 20.75 5.26
C VAL A 191 6.57 19.71 6.39
N ARG A 192 6.29 20.15 7.61
CA ARG A 192 6.16 19.26 8.78
C ARG A 192 4.98 18.30 8.65
N LEU A 193 3.83 18.83 8.22
CA LEU A 193 2.61 18.02 8.00
C LEU A 193 2.87 16.93 6.95
N LYS A 194 3.43 17.31 5.80
CA LYS A 194 3.77 16.37 4.74
C LYS A 194 4.76 15.31 5.24
N SER A 195 5.85 15.70 5.88
CA SER A 195 6.84 14.76 6.40
C SER A 195 6.23 13.78 7.42
N ALA A 196 5.42 14.28 8.35
CA ALA A 196 4.76 13.44 9.36
C ALA A 196 3.76 12.45 8.76
N LEU A 197 2.99 12.87 7.73
CA LEU A 197 2.05 11.98 7.05
C LEU A 197 2.75 10.94 6.16
N LEU A 198 3.87 11.30 5.53
CA LEU A 198 4.74 10.36 4.82
C LEU A 198 5.34 9.31 5.75
N GLN A 199 5.81 9.71 6.96
CA GLN A 199 6.33 8.78 7.96
C GLN A 199 5.26 7.82 8.48
N LYS A 200 4.00 8.28 8.51
CA LYS A 200 2.83 7.46 8.87
C LYS A 200 2.26 6.67 7.70
N GLU A 201 2.84 6.78 6.50
CA GLU A 201 2.41 6.10 5.27
C GLU A 201 0.97 6.42 4.84
N LEU A 202 0.44 7.57 5.29
CA LEU A 202 -0.92 8.03 4.95
C LEU A 202 -0.98 8.82 3.63
N ILE A 203 0.16 9.22 3.10
CA ILE A 203 0.34 9.84 1.76
C ILE A 203 1.62 9.32 1.11
N GLU A 204 1.69 9.41 -0.22
CA GLU A 204 2.86 9.07 -1.04
C GLU A 204 3.56 10.31 -1.63
#